data_78c449f29fb6c547d9bb74a0ff957abb
#
_entry.id   78c449f29fb6c547d9bb74a0ff957abb
#
_cell.length_a   1.000
_cell.length_b   1.000
_cell.length_c   1.000
_cell.angle_alpha   90.00
_cell.angle_beta   90.00
_cell.angle_gamma   90.00
#
_symmetry.space_group_name_H-M   'P 1'
#
loop_
_entity.id
_entity.type
_entity.pdbx_description
1 polymer ?
#
loop_
_entity_poly.entity_id
_entity_poly.type
_entity_poly.pdbx_seq_one_letter_code
_entity_poly.pdbx_strand_id
1 'polypeptide(L)'
;VARYYGKEDVRIEDIAEPELRAGTVKITPAFNGICGSDLHLFHDGPMPPAPTTDTPHPLSGETLPVVLGHEFSGVVEAIGEGVEGLKVGDSVVVEPLMVDGTCPACKAGKYNLCKQMGFIGIAGGGGGLSEHIVVEQRWVHPVGDLPLDQAALIEPLAVALHAVEHARAGAGQVAVVGGAGP
;
A
#
# COMPACT_ATOMS: atom_id res chain seq x y z
N VAL A 1 4.25 -15.13 -4.16
CA VAL A 1 3.87 -14.09 -3.18
C VAL A 1 4.43 -14.38 -1.81
N ALA A 2 4.65 -13.35 -0.98
CA ALA A 2 4.92 -13.50 0.44
C ALA A 2 3.62 -13.31 1.24
N ARG A 3 3.14 -14.37 1.89
CA ARG A 3 1.88 -14.38 2.67
C ARG A 3 2.14 -14.42 4.16
N TYR A 4 1.48 -13.53 4.88
CA TYR A 4 1.52 -13.42 6.33
C TYR A 4 0.36 -14.18 6.96
N TYR A 5 0.70 -15.18 7.79
CA TYR A 5 -0.24 -16.06 8.48
C TYR A 5 -0.48 -15.65 9.94
N GLY A 6 0.39 -14.83 10.49
CA GLY A 6 0.37 -14.40 11.88
C GLY A 6 1.78 -14.22 12.43
N LYS A 7 1.88 -14.08 13.75
CA LYS A 7 3.15 -13.83 14.43
C LYS A 7 4.22 -14.83 14.01
N GLU A 8 5.36 -14.31 13.52
CA GLU A 8 6.55 -15.06 13.08
C GLU A 8 6.27 -16.07 11.95
N ASP A 9 5.17 -15.91 11.21
CA ASP A 9 4.79 -16.83 10.14
C ASP A 9 4.52 -16.07 8.83
N VAL A 10 5.56 -15.95 8.00
CA VAL A 10 5.50 -15.49 6.61
C VAL A 10 5.98 -16.61 5.70
N ARG A 11 5.20 -16.93 4.67
CA ARG A 11 5.47 -18.02 3.74
C ARG A 11 5.53 -17.52 2.31
N ILE A 12 6.44 -18.14 1.53
CA ILE A 12 6.48 -17.92 0.08
C ILE A 12 5.63 -19.00 -0.57
N GLU A 13 4.62 -18.57 -1.32
CA GLU A 13 3.62 -19.46 -1.89
C GLU A 13 3.25 -19.06 -3.32
N ASP A 14 2.85 -20.05 -4.10
CA ASP A 14 2.15 -19.82 -5.36
C ASP A 14 0.65 -19.70 -5.10
N ILE A 15 0.05 -18.63 -5.59
CA ILE A 15 -1.39 -18.38 -5.54
C ILE A 15 -1.95 -18.15 -6.94
N ALA A 16 -3.26 -18.20 -7.07
CA ALA A 16 -3.90 -17.84 -8.33
C ALA A 16 -3.56 -16.39 -8.69
N GLU A 17 -3.31 -16.16 -9.97
CA GLU A 17 -3.04 -14.84 -10.50
C GLU A 17 -4.26 -13.93 -10.31
N PRO A 18 -4.08 -12.68 -9.87
CA PRO A 18 -5.19 -11.76 -9.65
C PRO A 18 -5.88 -11.40 -10.97
N GLU A 19 -7.21 -11.45 -10.98
CA GLU A 19 -8.01 -11.12 -12.14
C GLU A 19 -8.08 -9.61 -12.40
N LEU A 20 -7.79 -9.22 -13.64
CA LEU A 20 -7.99 -7.85 -14.10
C LEU A 20 -9.49 -7.56 -14.25
N ARG A 21 -9.94 -6.42 -13.70
CA ARG A 21 -11.34 -5.98 -13.72
C ARG A 21 -11.45 -4.57 -14.31
N ALA A 22 -12.65 -4.17 -14.69
CA ALA A 22 -12.92 -2.79 -15.09
C ALA A 22 -12.48 -1.81 -14.00
N GLY A 23 -11.84 -0.71 -14.40
CA GLY A 23 -11.32 0.33 -13.49
C GLY A 23 -10.08 -0.08 -12.69
N THR A 24 -9.47 -1.24 -12.98
CA THR A 24 -8.27 -1.70 -12.27
C THR A 24 -7.05 -1.79 -13.19
N VAL A 25 -5.88 -1.76 -12.58
CA VAL A 25 -4.57 -1.83 -13.24
C VAL A 25 -3.83 -3.03 -12.68
N LYS A 26 -3.32 -3.90 -13.54
CA LYS A 26 -2.40 -4.98 -13.16
C LYS A 26 -0.97 -4.48 -13.24
N ILE A 27 -0.23 -4.68 -12.20
CA ILE A 27 1.13 -4.19 -12.01
C ILE A 27 2.04 -5.37 -11.70
N THR A 28 3.21 -5.40 -12.30
CA THR A 28 4.34 -6.23 -11.90
C THR A 28 5.20 -5.42 -10.94
N PRO A 29 5.17 -5.66 -9.62
CA PRO A 29 6.05 -4.99 -8.67
C PRO A 29 7.52 -5.27 -9.00
N ALA A 30 8.34 -4.21 -8.93
CA ALA A 30 9.78 -4.29 -9.21
C ALA A 30 10.61 -4.14 -7.93
N PHE A 31 10.24 -3.20 -7.07
CA PHE A 31 10.88 -2.95 -5.79
C PHE A 31 9.83 -2.74 -4.72
N ASN A 32 10.07 -3.28 -3.53
CA ASN A 32 9.21 -3.09 -2.36
C ASN A 32 10.08 -2.84 -1.13
N GLY A 33 9.77 -1.78 -0.39
CA GLY A 33 10.38 -1.49 0.91
C GLY A 33 9.82 -2.42 2.00
N ILE A 34 10.57 -2.55 3.08
CA ILE A 34 10.12 -3.22 4.31
C ILE A 34 9.89 -2.13 5.36
N CYS A 35 8.63 -1.93 5.71
CA CYS A 35 8.21 -0.95 6.70
C CYS A 35 8.36 -1.47 8.14
N GLY A 36 8.47 -0.56 9.09
CA GLY A 36 8.37 -0.90 10.50
C GLY A 36 7.07 -1.62 10.87
N SER A 37 5.97 -1.34 10.16
CA SER A 37 4.69 -2.04 10.33
C SER A 37 4.75 -3.52 9.94
N ASP A 38 5.52 -3.89 8.91
CA ASP A 38 5.75 -5.30 8.54
C ASP A 38 6.48 -6.03 9.66
N LEU A 39 7.47 -5.38 10.30
CA LEU A 39 8.20 -5.92 11.43
C LEU A 39 7.31 -6.09 12.66
N HIS A 40 6.43 -5.12 12.94
CA HIS A 40 5.45 -5.24 14.02
C HIS A 40 4.48 -6.39 13.78
N LEU A 41 3.93 -6.52 12.57
CA LEU A 41 3.10 -7.67 12.23
C LEU A 41 3.83 -8.98 12.44
N PHE A 42 5.09 -9.07 12.00
CA PHE A 42 5.89 -10.28 12.16
C PHE A 42 6.18 -10.60 13.62
N HIS A 43 6.66 -9.65 14.42
CA HIS A 43 7.10 -9.89 15.78
C HIS A 43 5.97 -9.91 16.81
N ASP A 44 4.94 -9.08 16.63
CA ASP A 44 3.91 -8.87 17.65
C ASP A 44 2.60 -9.58 17.31
N GLY A 45 2.39 -9.91 16.04
CA GLY A 45 1.16 -10.50 15.52
C GLY A 45 0.24 -9.47 14.86
N PRO A 46 -0.93 -9.90 14.36
CA PRO A 46 -1.84 -9.01 13.67
C PRO A 46 -2.38 -7.92 14.60
N MET A 47 -2.24 -6.67 14.16
CA MET A 47 -2.79 -5.49 14.82
C MET A 47 -3.59 -4.66 13.81
N PRO A 48 -4.61 -3.90 14.25
CA PRO A 48 -5.35 -3.05 13.33
C PRO A 48 -4.43 -2.13 12.51
N PRO A 49 -4.67 -1.98 11.17
CA PRO A 49 -5.86 -2.45 10.45
C PRO A 49 -5.75 -3.88 9.88
N ALA A 50 -4.74 -4.67 10.21
CA ALA A 50 -4.64 -6.04 9.72
C ALA A 50 -5.85 -6.90 10.17
N PRO A 51 -6.36 -7.79 9.30
CA PRO A 51 -7.39 -8.75 9.68
C PRO A 51 -6.81 -9.83 10.61
N THR A 52 -7.70 -10.63 11.18
CA THR A 52 -7.33 -11.86 11.87
C THR A 52 -7.82 -13.07 11.09
N THR A 53 -7.60 -14.29 11.60
CA THR A 53 -8.15 -15.52 11.00
C THR A 53 -9.68 -15.54 11.00
N ASP A 54 -10.30 -14.91 12.00
CA ASP A 54 -11.74 -14.99 12.24
C ASP A 54 -12.48 -13.68 11.94
N THR A 55 -11.74 -12.58 11.78
CA THR A 55 -12.32 -11.25 11.54
C THR A 55 -11.75 -10.67 10.26
N PRO A 56 -12.55 -10.62 9.17
CA PRO A 56 -12.12 -10.03 7.92
C PRO A 56 -11.99 -8.51 8.04
N HIS A 57 -11.09 -7.95 7.25
CA HIS A 57 -11.03 -6.50 7.11
C HIS A 57 -12.28 -5.98 6.37
N PRO A 58 -12.93 -4.92 6.85
CA PRO A 58 -14.24 -4.49 6.33
C PRO A 58 -14.24 -4.05 4.86
N LEU A 59 -13.10 -3.61 4.31
CA LEU A 59 -13.02 -3.15 2.92
C LEU A 59 -12.50 -4.22 1.96
N SER A 60 -11.51 -5.01 2.34
CA SER A 60 -11.03 -6.11 1.50
C SER A 60 -11.90 -7.36 1.58
N GLY A 61 -12.56 -7.57 2.73
CA GLY A 61 -13.27 -8.81 3.01
C GLY A 61 -12.35 -10.01 3.29
N GLU A 62 -11.03 -9.78 3.29
CA GLU A 62 -10.03 -10.83 3.50
C GLU A 62 -9.76 -11.05 4.99
N THR A 63 -9.46 -12.31 5.33
CA THR A 63 -8.88 -12.74 6.60
C THR A 63 -7.43 -13.14 6.38
N LEU A 64 -6.67 -13.40 7.45
CA LEU A 64 -5.37 -14.04 7.31
C LEU A 64 -5.52 -15.41 6.62
N PRO A 65 -4.55 -15.79 5.75
CA PRO A 65 -3.32 -15.07 5.43
C PRO A 65 -3.49 -14.01 4.33
N VAL A 66 -2.80 -12.89 4.44
CA VAL A 66 -2.76 -11.79 3.45
C VAL A 66 -1.38 -11.66 2.82
N VAL A 67 -1.31 -11.07 1.61
CA VAL A 67 -0.03 -10.75 0.96
C VAL A 67 0.53 -9.48 1.57
N LEU A 68 1.84 -9.43 1.87
CA LEU A 68 2.51 -8.26 2.42
C LEU A 68 3.05 -7.32 1.34
N GLY A 69 3.50 -6.15 1.80
CA GLY A 69 4.20 -5.14 1.02
C GLY A 69 3.30 -3.98 0.59
N HIS A 70 3.61 -2.79 1.08
CA HIS A 70 2.82 -1.56 0.84
C HIS A 70 3.66 -0.36 0.40
N GLU A 71 4.97 -0.49 0.32
CA GLU A 71 5.91 0.53 -0.14
C GLU A 71 6.54 0.08 -1.46
N PHE A 72 5.79 0.11 -2.57
CA PHE A 72 6.28 -0.50 -3.79
C PHE A 72 6.12 0.35 -5.05
N SER A 73 7.00 0.08 -5.99
CA SER A 73 6.96 0.55 -7.36
C SER A 73 6.90 -0.63 -8.32
N GLY A 74 6.44 -0.41 -9.53
CA GLY A 74 6.35 -1.45 -10.53
C GLY A 74 6.04 -0.92 -11.91
N VAL A 75 5.73 -1.85 -12.81
CA VAL A 75 5.39 -1.55 -14.21
C VAL A 75 3.97 -2.02 -14.48
N VAL A 76 3.19 -1.19 -15.16
CA VAL A 76 1.85 -1.56 -15.62
C VAL A 76 1.96 -2.69 -16.63
N GLU A 77 1.38 -3.83 -16.31
CA GLU A 77 1.33 -5.03 -17.15
C GLU A 77 0.07 -5.08 -18.02
N ALA A 78 -1.06 -4.71 -17.43
CA ALA A 78 -2.34 -4.65 -18.12
C ALA A 78 -3.27 -3.61 -17.48
N ILE A 79 -4.20 -3.09 -18.28
CA ILE A 79 -5.22 -2.14 -17.82
C ILE A 79 -6.62 -2.70 -18.09
N GLY A 80 -7.52 -2.54 -17.14
CA GLY A 80 -8.92 -2.92 -17.26
C GLY A 80 -9.73 -1.92 -18.06
N GLU A 81 -10.94 -2.30 -18.42
CA GLU A 81 -11.87 -1.42 -19.12
C GLU A 81 -12.13 -0.15 -18.30
N GLY A 82 -12.16 1.01 -18.97
CA GLY A 82 -12.44 2.31 -18.35
C GLY A 82 -11.24 2.95 -17.63
N VAL A 83 -10.07 2.34 -17.64
CA VAL A 83 -8.83 2.97 -17.13
C VAL A 83 -8.37 4.05 -18.10
N GLU A 84 -8.11 5.24 -17.57
CA GLU A 84 -7.65 6.42 -18.33
C GLU A 84 -6.32 6.94 -17.77
N GLY A 85 -5.50 7.55 -18.64
CA GLY A 85 -4.25 8.22 -18.23
C GLY A 85 -3.08 7.29 -17.89
N LEU A 86 -3.27 5.96 -17.97
CA LEU A 86 -2.25 4.95 -17.79
C LEU A 86 -2.18 4.04 -19.02
N LYS A 87 -1.00 3.51 -19.30
CA LYS A 87 -0.77 2.52 -20.36
C LYS A 87 0.18 1.42 -19.91
N VAL A 88 0.11 0.29 -20.59
CA VAL A 88 1.06 -0.82 -20.40
C VAL A 88 2.49 -0.30 -20.61
N GLY A 89 3.38 -0.66 -19.72
CA GLY A 89 4.78 -0.23 -19.68
C GLY A 89 5.05 1.03 -18.86
N ASP A 90 4.02 1.71 -18.33
CA ASP A 90 4.25 2.86 -17.44
C ASP A 90 4.89 2.42 -16.13
N SER A 91 5.90 3.17 -15.69
CA SER A 91 6.47 3.08 -14.35
C SER A 91 5.53 3.76 -13.36
N VAL A 92 5.16 3.04 -12.29
CA VAL A 92 4.15 3.49 -11.33
C VAL A 92 4.54 3.20 -9.89
N VAL A 93 3.92 3.95 -8.97
CA VAL A 93 3.82 3.64 -7.54
C VAL A 93 2.36 3.51 -7.16
N VAL A 94 2.10 2.87 -6.04
CA VAL A 94 0.75 2.66 -5.52
C VAL A 94 0.60 3.35 -4.18
N GLU A 95 -0.44 4.18 -4.04
CA GLU A 95 -0.91 4.64 -2.75
C GLU A 95 -1.65 3.47 -2.08
N PRO A 96 -1.16 2.93 -0.96
CA PRO A 96 -1.69 1.67 -0.42
C PRO A 96 -3.00 1.84 0.36
N LEU A 97 -3.50 3.06 0.53
CA LEU A 97 -4.67 3.34 1.34
C LEU A 97 -5.95 2.72 0.75
N MET A 98 -6.66 1.95 1.58
CA MET A 98 -8.03 1.52 1.32
C MET A 98 -8.97 2.34 2.19
N VAL A 99 -9.99 2.96 1.59
CA VAL A 99 -10.94 3.83 2.29
C VAL A 99 -12.38 3.60 1.81
N ASP A 100 -13.35 3.82 2.69
CA ASP A 100 -14.78 3.60 2.37
C ASP A 100 -15.38 4.70 1.46
N GLY A 101 -14.74 5.86 1.36
CA GLY A 101 -15.22 6.99 0.57
C GLY A 101 -16.49 7.65 1.11
N THR A 102 -17.16 7.08 2.12
CA THR A 102 -18.50 7.47 2.57
C THR A 102 -18.57 8.05 3.97
N CYS A 103 -17.60 7.76 4.83
CA CYS A 103 -17.58 8.28 6.19
C CYS A 103 -17.34 9.81 6.22
N PRO A 104 -17.65 10.49 7.33
CA PRO A 104 -17.48 11.95 7.44
C PRO A 104 -16.08 12.44 7.10
N ALA A 105 -15.04 11.69 7.48
CA ALA A 105 -13.66 12.04 7.16
C ALA A 105 -13.38 11.97 5.65
N CYS A 106 -13.80 10.90 4.99
CA CYS A 106 -13.67 10.74 3.55
C CYS A 106 -14.40 11.84 2.79
N LYS A 107 -15.65 12.15 3.19
CA LYS A 107 -16.45 13.23 2.59
C LYS A 107 -15.83 14.62 2.79
N ALA A 108 -15.05 14.80 3.84
CA ALA A 108 -14.33 16.04 4.11
C ALA A 108 -12.94 16.11 3.42
N GLY A 109 -12.59 15.15 2.56
CA GLY A 109 -11.29 15.07 1.90
C GLY A 109 -10.15 14.59 2.81
N LYS A 110 -10.47 14.17 4.05
CA LYS A 110 -9.51 13.64 5.02
C LYS A 110 -9.57 12.11 5.05
N TYR A 111 -9.42 11.49 3.88
CA TYR A 111 -9.61 10.05 3.73
C TYR A 111 -8.56 9.22 4.50
N ASN A 112 -7.38 9.78 4.77
CA ASN A 112 -6.38 9.22 5.68
C ASN A 112 -6.88 9.04 7.13
N LEU A 113 -8.05 9.61 7.47
CA LEU A 113 -8.75 9.43 8.74
C LEU A 113 -10.01 8.57 8.59
N CYS A 114 -10.08 7.76 7.56
CA CYS A 114 -11.22 6.86 7.33
C CYS A 114 -11.39 5.90 8.51
N LYS A 115 -12.63 5.72 8.97
CA LYS A 115 -12.92 4.82 10.11
C LYS A 115 -12.67 3.35 9.80
N GLN A 116 -12.73 2.98 8.52
CA GLN A 116 -12.51 1.62 8.03
C GLN A 116 -11.18 1.50 7.27
N MET A 117 -10.28 2.46 7.48
CA MET A 117 -9.01 2.50 6.78
C MET A 117 -8.27 1.16 6.87
N GLY A 118 -7.76 0.73 5.73
CA GLY A 118 -6.83 -0.37 5.59
C GLY A 118 -5.68 0.00 4.67
N PHE A 119 -4.75 -0.93 4.52
CA PHE A 119 -3.63 -0.80 3.60
C PHE A 119 -3.53 -2.05 2.74
N ILE A 120 -3.39 -1.87 1.44
CA ILE A 120 -2.91 -2.89 0.52
C ILE A 120 -1.59 -3.41 1.08
N GLY A 121 -1.41 -4.72 1.12
CA GLY A 121 -0.19 -5.33 1.68
C GLY A 121 -0.15 -5.48 3.21
N ILE A 122 -1.25 -5.12 3.90
CA ILE A 122 -1.45 -5.35 5.34
C ILE A 122 -2.85 -5.88 5.62
N ALA A 123 -3.85 -5.24 5.01
CA ALA A 123 -5.27 -5.51 5.28
C ALA A 123 -5.95 -6.33 4.17
N GLY A 124 -5.18 -6.91 3.28
CA GLY A 124 -5.64 -7.58 2.07
C GLY A 124 -5.56 -6.68 0.84
N GLY A 125 -6.22 -7.07 -0.24
CA GLY A 125 -6.15 -6.37 -1.53
C GLY A 125 -4.86 -6.65 -2.31
N GLY A 126 -4.15 -7.71 -2.00
CA GLY A 126 -2.84 -8.03 -2.54
C GLY A 126 -1.71 -7.31 -1.78
N GLY A 127 -0.54 -7.21 -2.38
CA GLY A 127 0.64 -6.54 -1.80
C GLY A 127 1.82 -6.51 -2.77
N GLY A 128 2.77 -5.62 -2.53
CA GLY A 128 3.95 -5.44 -3.36
C GLY A 128 4.96 -6.59 -3.28
N LEU A 129 4.86 -7.46 -2.25
CA LEU A 129 5.67 -8.69 -2.16
C LEU A 129 5.01 -9.83 -2.93
N SER A 130 4.68 -9.56 -4.20
CA SER A 130 4.08 -10.50 -5.15
C SER A 130 4.67 -10.29 -6.55
N GLU A 131 4.49 -11.25 -7.44
CA GLU A 131 4.87 -11.09 -8.85
C GLU A 131 3.86 -10.22 -9.61
N HIS A 132 2.58 -10.29 -9.21
CA HIS A 132 1.51 -9.51 -9.82
C HIS A 132 0.54 -9.00 -8.76
N ILE A 133 0.05 -7.77 -8.95
CA ILE A 133 -1.01 -7.17 -8.13
C ILE A 133 -2.01 -6.46 -9.04
N VAL A 134 -3.29 -6.47 -8.66
CA VAL A 134 -4.35 -5.70 -9.34
C VAL A 134 -4.91 -4.67 -8.37
N VAL A 135 -4.86 -3.40 -8.77
CA VAL A 135 -5.22 -2.25 -7.92
C VAL A 135 -6.21 -1.36 -8.65
N GLU A 136 -7.10 -0.68 -7.93
CA GLU A 136 -7.95 0.35 -8.52
C GLU A 136 -7.10 1.49 -9.10
N GLN A 137 -7.44 1.97 -10.28
CA GLN A 137 -6.72 3.03 -10.99
C GLN A 137 -6.43 4.25 -10.10
N ARG A 138 -7.37 4.66 -9.26
CA ARG A 138 -7.25 5.86 -8.42
C ARG A 138 -6.05 5.86 -7.47
N TRP A 139 -5.51 4.70 -7.18
CA TRP A 139 -4.35 4.52 -6.29
C TRP A 139 -3.04 4.34 -7.03
N VAL A 140 -3.08 4.35 -8.38
CA VAL A 140 -1.89 4.13 -9.21
C VAL A 140 -1.40 5.46 -9.76
N HIS A 141 -0.16 5.82 -9.45
CA HIS A 141 0.44 7.09 -9.82
C HIS A 141 1.64 6.86 -10.74
N PRO A 142 1.61 7.39 -11.99
CA PRO A 142 2.75 7.31 -12.90
C PRO A 142 3.92 8.16 -12.37
N VAL A 143 5.13 7.63 -12.48
CA VAL A 143 6.36 8.28 -11.98
C VAL A 143 7.32 8.71 -13.12
N GLY A 144 6.91 8.53 -14.38
CA GLY A 144 7.72 8.89 -15.54
C GLY A 144 9.06 8.14 -15.55
N ASP A 145 10.14 8.89 -15.73
CA ASP A 145 11.49 8.34 -15.86
C ASP A 145 12.20 8.13 -14.50
N LEU A 146 11.51 8.30 -13.37
CA LEU A 146 12.11 8.04 -12.05
C LEU A 146 12.49 6.55 -11.95
N PRO A 147 13.73 6.21 -11.58
CA PRO A 147 14.13 4.82 -11.36
C PRO A 147 13.24 4.13 -10.32
N LEU A 148 12.82 2.89 -10.61
CA LEU A 148 11.84 2.19 -9.78
C LEU A 148 12.32 1.90 -8.35
N ASP A 149 13.63 1.70 -8.14
CA ASP A 149 14.22 1.58 -6.81
C ASP A 149 14.06 2.86 -5.99
N GLN A 150 14.15 4.03 -6.62
CA GLN A 150 13.89 5.32 -5.99
C GLN A 150 12.38 5.58 -5.84
N ALA A 151 11.59 5.19 -6.83
CA ALA A 151 10.15 5.36 -6.81
C ALA A 151 9.49 4.59 -5.63
N ALA A 152 10.03 3.43 -5.24
CA ALA A 152 9.55 2.69 -4.08
C ALA A 152 9.64 3.48 -2.76
N LEU A 153 10.48 4.52 -2.70
CA LEU A 153 10.60 5.41 -1.53
C LEU A 153 9.53 6.51 -1.48
N ILE A 154 8.68 6.63 -2.49
CA ILE A 154 7.65 7.69 -2.54
C ILE A 154 6.63 7.50 -1.42
N GLU A 155 6.23 6.27 -1.11
CA GLU A 155 5.27 6.01 -0.03
C GLU A 155 5.82 6.49 1.33
N PRO A 156 6.96 6.00 1.84
CA PRO A 156 7.49 6.49 3.10
C PRO A 156 7.86 7.99 3.08
N LEU A 157 8.27 8.52 1.94
CA LEU A 157 8.50 9.97 1.78
C LEU A 157 7.19 10.76 1.93
N ALA A 158 6.07 10.27 1.40
CA ALA A 158 4.77 10.90 1.53
C ALA A 158 4.31 10.94 3.00
N VAL A 159 4.57 9.88 3.77
CA VAL A 159 4.33 9.84 5.23
C VAL A 159 5.18 10.90 5.95
N ALA A 160 6.48 10.99 5.62
CA ALA A 160 7.38 11.97 6.20
C ALA A 160 6.96 13.41 5.85
N LEU A 161 6.62 13.67 4.60
CA LEU A 161 6.13 14.98 4.13
C LEU A 161 4.87 15.39 4.88
N HIS A 162 3.91 14.49 5.00
CA HIS A 162 2.68 14.74 5.76
C HIS A 162 2.97 15.12 7.23
N ALA A 163 3.91 14.44 7.86
CA ALA A 163 4.32 14.77 9.23
C ALA A 163 4.93 16.17 9.34
N VAL A 164 5.81 16.55 8.41
CA VAL A 164 6.43 17.89 8.36
C VAL A 164 5.38 18.98 8.14
N GLU A 165 4.45 18.78 7.20
CA GLU A 165 3.36 19.71 6.93
C GLU A 165 2.41 19.84 8.13
N HIS A 166 2.06 18.73 8.77
CA HIS A 166 1.19 18.72 9.95
C HIS A 166 1.84 19.43 11.15
N ALA A 167 3.15 19.24 11.33
CA ALA A 167 3.94 19.97 12.33
C ALA A 167 4.11 21.46 12.00
N ARG A 168 3.77 21.89 10.77
CA ARG A 168 4.02 23.24 10.26
C ARG A 168 5.48 23.66 10.38
N ALA A 169 6.39 22.68 10.24
CA ALA A 169 7.82 22.92 10.28
C ALA A 169 8.27 23.76 9.07
N GLY A 170 9.08 24.76 9.29
CA GLY A 170 9.50 25.68 8.23
C GLY A 170 10.85 26.35 8.50
N ALA A 171 11.28 27.16 7.55
CA ALA A 171 12.55 27.85 7.60
C ALA A 171 12.66 28.74 8.86
N GLY A 172 13.84 28.73 9.50
CA GLY A 172 14.11 29.49 10.72
C GLY A 172 13.64 28.86 12.03
N GLN A 173 13.02 27.68 11.97
CA GLN A 173 12.65 26.89 13.14
C GLN A 173 13.72 25.88 13.52
N VAL A 174 13.75 25.50 14.77
CA VAL A 174 14.56 24.37 15.27
C VAL A 174 13.63 23.18 15.47
N ALA A 175 13.95 22.07 14.82
CA ALA A 175 13.23 20.82 14.97
C ALA A 175 14.09 19.78 15.69
N VAL A 176 13.46 18.97 16.52
CA VAL A 176 14.08 17.79 17.13
C VAL A 176 13.40 16.56 16.54
N VAL A 177 14.19 15.68 15.93
CA VAL A 177 13.73 14.40 15.39
C VAL A 177 14.16 13.30 16.36
N GLY A 178 13.18 12.61 16.93
CA GLY A 178 13.42 11.48 17.83
C GLY A 178 13.37 10.17 17.07
N GLY A 179 14.54 9.59 16.77
CA GLY A 179 14.67 8.35 16.01
C GLY A 179 15.32 8.56 14.64
N ALA A 180 15.82 7.48 14.06
CA ALA A 180 16.43 7.41 12.74
C ALA A 180 16.16 6.02 12.11
N GLY A 181 14.95 5.51 12.31
CA GLY A 181 14.46 4.29 11.67
C GLY A 181 14.00 4.54 10.23
N PRO A 182 13.55 3.47 9.53
CA PRO A 182 12.95 3.59 8.20
C PRO A 182 11.69 4.43 8.22
#